data_c52473ee93491a192a7353c16424fccf
#
_entry.id   c52473ee93491a192a7353c16424fccf
#
_cell.length_a   1.000
_cell.length_b   1.000
_cell.length_c   1.000
_cell.angle_alpha   90.00
_cell.angle_beta   90.00
_cell.angle_gamma   90.00
#
_symmetry.space_group_name_H-M   'P 1'
#
loop_
_entity.id
_entity.type
_entity.pdbx_description
1 polymer ?
#
loop_
_entity_poly.entity_id
_entity_poly.type
_entity_poly.pdbx_seq_one_letter_code
_entity_poly.pdbx_strand_id
1 'polypeptide(L)'
;MARITVIGAGAIGGTVGAFLTQAGYDVLLVDVVPEHVRIMTSEGLRITGIRGDRRYPVRAALPEEVRGPLEIVLLCVKGHFTEAAIEPYVPLLAPDGYIVSLQNGLNEEIIARFVGAERTVGAFVHFGADYLEPGLIRLATERPIVLGEL
;
A
#
# COMPACT_ATOMS: atom_id res chain seq x y z
N MET A 1 6.98 -2.28 -17.38
CA MET A 1 6.03 -2.59 -16.29
C MET A 1 5.89 -1.38 -15.41
N ALA A 2 4.66 -0.98 -15.12
CA ALA A 2 4.41 0.17 -14.24
C ALA A 2 4.86 -0.14 -12.81
N ARG A 3 5.45 0.85 -12.14
CA ARG A 3 5.81 0.75 -10.74
C ARG A 3 4.59 0.99 -9.85
N ILE A 4 4.41 0.10 -8.88
CA ILE A 4 3.38 0.21 -7.86
C ILE A 4 4.02 0.71 -6.56
N THR A 5 3.50 1.79 -6.02
CA THR A 5 3.95 2.33 -4.72
C THR A 5 2.82 2.17 -3.72
N VAL A 6 3.08 1.44 -2.65
CA VAL A 6 2.12 1.20 -1.56
C VAL A 6 2.40 2.17 -0.43
N ILE A 7 1.48 3.07 -0.16
CA ILE A 7 1.58 4.04 0.94
C ILE A 7 0.85 3.49 2.15
N GLY A 8 1.61 3.14 3.17
CA GLY A 8 1.14 2.42 4.35
C GLY A 8 1.34 0.91 4.20
N ALA A 9 2.44 0.41 4.76
CA ALA A 9 2.78 -1.03 4.72
C ALA A 9 2.32 -1.76 5.99
N GLY A 10 1.13 -1.43 6.47
CA GLY A 10 0.48 -2.13 7.58
C GLY A 10 -0.13 -3.45 7.14
N ALA A 11 -1.16 -3.89 7.86
CA ALA A 11 -1.79 -5.19 7.62
C ALA A 11 -2.27 -5.38 6.17
N ILE A 12 -2.96 -4.39 5.62
CA ILE A 12 -3.50 -4.45 4.26
C ILE A 12 -2.40 -4.19 3.23
N GLY A 13 -1.73 -3.04 3.32
CA GLY A 13 -0.72 -2.62 2.36
C GLY A 13 0.49 -3.55 2.31
N GLY A 14 0.95 -4.02 3.46
CA GLY A 14 2.05 -4.98 3.55
C GLY A 14 1.70 -6.31 2.89
N THR A 15 0.49 -6.84 3.15
CA THR A 15 0.03 -8.10 2.54
C THR A 15 -0.09 -7.97 1.03
N VAL A 16 -0.78 -6.93 0.55
CA VAL A 16 -0.96 -6.70 -0.90
C VAL A 16 0.38 -6.49 -1.59
N GLY A 17 1.24 -5.64 -1.00
CA GLY A 17 2.55 -5.35 -1.57
C GLY A 17 3.47 -6.57 -1.65
N ALA A 18 3.47 -7.42 -0.61
CA ALA A 18 4.25 -8.65 -0.61
C ALA A 18 3.77 -9.63 -1.70
N PHE A 19 2.47 -9.80 -1.84
CA PHE A 19 1.90 -10.71 -2.83
C PHE A 19 2.09 -10.21 -4.27
N LEU A 20 1.96 -8.91 -4.51
CA LEU A 20 2.25 -8.32 -5.81
C LEU A 20 3.74 -8.46 -6.16
N THR A 21 4.64 -8.26 -5.20
CA THR A 21 6.07 -8.48 -5.39
C THR A 21 6.36 -9.93 -5.75
N GLN A 22 5.76 -10.88 -5.04
CA GLN A 22 5.89 -12.30 -5.32
C GLN A 22 5.36 -12.68 -6.71
N ALA A 23 4.32 -12.00 -7.17
CA ALA A 23 3.75 -12.20 -8.51
C ALA A 23 4.61 -11.58 -9.63
N GLY A 24 5.70 -10.89 -9.30
CA GLY A 24 6.66 -10.35 -10.27
C GLY A 24 6.45 -8.87 -10.61
N TYR A 25 5.58 -8.15 -9.92
CA TYR A 25 5.41 -6.71 -10.12
C TYR A 25 6.52 -5.89 -9.44
N ASP A 26 6.82 -4.73 -10.01
CA ASP A 26 7.75 -3.76 -9.41
C ASP A 26 7.03 -2.97 -8.31
N VAL A 27 7.27 -3.33 -7.05
CA VAL A 27 6.55 -2.76 -5.89
C VAL A 27 7.53 -2.12 -4.92
N LEU A 28 7.18 -0.91 -4.44
CA LEU A 28 7.83 -0.25 -3.32
C LEU A 28 6.81 -0.09 -2.19
N LEU A 29 7.12 -0.64 -1.02
CA LEU A 29 6.35 -0.44 0.21
C LEU A 29 6.86 0.80 0.95
N VAL A 30 5.97 1.69 1.35
CA VAL A 30 6.34 2.91 2.08
C VAL A 30 5.63 2.92 3.43
N ASP A 31 6.40 3.15 4.48
CA ASP A 31 5.84 3.25 5.83
C ASP A 31 6.61 4.29 6.66
N VAL A 32 5.92 4.89 7.64
CA VAL A 32 6.48 5.92 8.51
C VAL A 32 7.25 5.35 9.69
N VAL A 33 7.13 4.06 9.98
CA VAL A 33 7.79 3.38 11.10
C VAL A 33 9.18 2.90 10.68
N PRO A 34 10.28 3.55 11.13
CA PRO A 34 11.63 3.20 10.68
C PRO A 34 12.02 1.76 10.94
N GLU A 35 11.65 1.20 12.08
CA GLU A 35 11.95 -0.19 12.43
C GLU A 35 11.26 -1.18 11.47
N HIS A 36 10.01 -0.90 11.09
CA HIS A 36 9.28 -1.72 10.14
C HIS A 36 9.96 -1.70 8.76
N VAL A 37 10.32 -0.51 8.28
CA VAL A 37 11.05 -0.34 7.02
C VAL A 37 12.41 -1.06 7.06
N ARG A 38 13.14 -0.92 8.15
CA ARG A 38 14.44 -1.58 8.34
C ARG A 38 14.32 -3.11 8.24
N ILE A 39 13.38 -3.70 8.95
CA ILE A 39 13.17 -5.15 8.95
C ILE A 39 12.74 -5.62 7.56
N MET A 40 11.77 -4.95 6.94
CA MET A 40 11.32 -5.30 5.59
C MET A 40 12.46 -5.28 4.58
N THR A 41 13.35 -4.30 4.68
CA THR A 41 14.49 -4.14 3.75
C THR A 41 15.56 -5.20 3.98
N SER A 42 15.90 -5.50 5.24
CA SER A 42 17.01 -6.39 5.59
C SER A 42 16.62 -7.87 5.66
N GLU A 43 15.41 -8.18 6.09
CA GLU A 43 14.96 -9.54 6.37
C GLU A 43 13.76 -9.98 5.53
N GLY A 44 13.05 -9.04 4.90
CA GLY A 44 11.78 -9.28 4.25
C GLY A 44 10.59 -9.09 5.20
N LEU A 45 9.38 -9.10 4.64
CA LEU A 45 8.14 -9.03 5.39
C LEU A 45 7.68 -10.44 5.75
N ARG A 46 7.58 -10.73 7.04
CA ARG A 46 7.06 -12.01 7.52
C ARG A 46 5.54 -11.95 7.61
N ILE A 47 4.88 -12.90 6.95
CA ILE A 47 3.43 -13.06 7.00
C ILE A 47 3.12 -14.47 7.50
N THR A 48 2.36 -14.52 8.59
CA THR A 48 1.87 -15.77 9.19
C THR A 48 0.36 -15.90 8.96
N GLY A 49 -0.21 -17.01 9.32
CA GLY A 49 -1.66 -17.23 9.30
C GLY A 49 -2.07 -18.31 8.30
N ILE A 50 -3.16 -18.05 7.54
CA ILE A 50 -3.81 -19.07 6.71
C ILE A 50 -2.94 -19.62 5.56
N ARG A 51 -1.91 -18.90 5.12
CA ARG A 51 -0.94 -19.36 4.13
C ARG A 51 0.33 -19.95 4.74
N GLY A 52 0.35 -20.16 6.05
CA GLY A 52 1.54 -20.60 6.78
C GLY A 52 2.42 -19.42 7.21
N ASP A 53 3.64 -19.70 7.56
CA ASP A 53 4.63 -18.73 8.04
C ASP A 53 5.71 -18.57 6.98
N ARG A 54 5.82 -17.40 6.38
CA ARG A 54 6.74 -17.13 5.27
C ARG A 54 7.28 -15.72 5.30
N ARG A 55 8.54 -15.55 4.91
CA ARG A 55 9.14 -14.24 4.62
C ARG A 55 9.07 -13.95 3.13
N TYR A 56 8.61 -12.74 2.82
CA TYR A 56 8.51 -12.24 1.45
C TYR A 56 9.60 -11.19 1.23
N PRO A 57 10.52 -11.40 0.28
CA PRO A 57 11.45 -10.35 -0.11
C PRO A 57 10.67 -9.17 -0.68
N VAL A 58 10.86 -7.99 -0.11
CA VAL A 58 10.19 -6.76 -0.54
C VAL A 58 11.17 -5.59 -0.55
N ARG A 59 10.85 -4.55 -1.31
CA ARG A 59 11.53 -3.27 -1.20
C ARG A 59 10.70 -2.34 -0.36
N ALA A 60 11.35 -1.63 0.55
CA ALA A 60 10.67 -0.70 1.45
C ALA A 60 11.47 0.60 1.59
N ALA A 61 10.76 1.69 1.89
CA ALA A 61 11.35 3.01 2.06
C ALA A 61 10.56 3.82 3.09
N LEU A 62 11.22 4.79 3.69
CA LEU A 62 10.57 5.87 4.44
C LEU A 62 9.98 6.89 3.45
N PRO A 63 8.95 7.68 3.86
CA PRO A 63 8.33 8.66 2.97
C PRO A 63 9.31 9.64 2.31
N GLU A 64 10.31 10.11 3.03
CA GLU A 64 11.31 11.05 2.52
C GLU A 64 12.27 10.46 1.48
N GLU A 65 12.31 9.14 1.36
CA GLU A 65 13.14 8.43 0.39
C GLU A 65 12.44 8.20 -0.95
N VAL A 66 11.12 8.45 -1.02
CA VAL A 66 10.32 8.20 -2.22
C VAL A 66 10.65 9.22 -3.31
N ARG A 67 10.83 8.74 -4.54
CA ARG A 67 11.08 9.56 -5.72
C ARG A 67 10.07 9.23 -6.81
N GLY A 68 9.62 10.29 -7.49
CA GLY A 68 8.72 10.16 -8.65
C GLY A 68 9.48 9.84 -9.96
N PRO A 69 8.73 9.69 -11.07
CA PRO A 69 7.27 9.76 -11.13
C PRO A 69 6.59 8.51 -10.56
N LEU A 70 5.44 8.70 -9.89
CA LEU A 70 4.63 7.62 -9.34
C LEU A 70 3.50 7.29 -10.32
N GLU A 71 3.43 6.06 -10.77
CA GLU A 71 2.48 5.61 -11.78
C GLU A 71 1.20 5.06 -11.16
N ILE A 72 1.34 4.09 -10.26
CA ILE A 72 0.22 3.48 -9.53
C ILE A 72 0.51 3.59 -8.04
N VAL A 73 -0.37 4.27 -7.32
CA VAL A 73 -0.27 4.41 -5.87
C VAL A 73 -1.41 3.64 -5.21
N LEU A 74 -1.08 2.69 -4.36
CA LEU A 74 -2.04 2.00 -3.50
C LEU A 74 -2.01 2.68 -2.14
N LEU A 75 -3.08 3.38 -1.78
CA LEU A 75 -3.19 4.07 -0.50
C LEU A 75 -3.85 3.15 0.52
N CYS A 76 -3.08 2.76 1.53
CA CYS A 76 -3.45 1.73 2.52
C CYS A 76 -3.37 2.23 3.97
N VAL A 77 -3.24 3.54 4.18
CA VAL A 77 -3.29 4.13 5.52
C VAL A 77 -4.72 4.15 6.06
N LYS A 78 -4.88 4.26 7.38
CA LYS A 78 -6.20 4.43 7.98
C LYS A 78 -6.85 5.72 7.48
N GLY A 79 -8.17 5.69 7.25
CA GLY A 79 -8.90 6.77 6.57
C GLY A 79 -8.70 8.17 7.12
N HIS A 80 -8.57 8.32 8.45
CA HIS A 80 -8.32 9.61 9.09
C HIS A 80 -6.94 10.22 8.80
N PHE A 81 -6.01 9.45 8.21
CA PHE A 81 -4.70 9.94 7.77
C PHE A 81 -4.62 10.23 6.27
N THR A 82 -5.71 10.11 5.53
CA THR A 82 -5.72 10.17 4.06
C THR A 82 -5.08 11.44 3.51
N GLU A 83 -5.52 12.62 3.95
CA GLU A 83 -4.97 13.90 3.46
C GLU A 83 -3.46 14.01 3.73
N ALA A 84 -3.06 13.83 4.99
CA ALA A 84 -1.65 13.92 5.38
C ALA A 84 -0.77 12.88 4.67
N ALA A 85 -1.35 11.72 4.38
CA ALA A 85 -0.62 10.64 3.73
C ALA A 85 -0.40 10.87 2.24
N ILE A 86 -1.35 11.48 1.51
CA ILE A 86 -1.22 11.67 0.06
C ILE A 86 -0.56 12.98 -0.33
N GLU A 87 -0.71 14.02 0.47
CA GLU A 87 -0.22 15.36 0.15
C GLU A 87 1.24 15.40 -0.34
N PRO A 88 2.21 14.72 0.31
CA PRO A 88 3.59 14.73 -0.15
C PRO A 88 3.82 14.05 -1.50
N TYR A 89 2.92 13.17 -1.92
CA TYR A 89 3.08 12.36 -3.13
C TYR A 89 2.36 12.94 -4.35
N VAL A 90 1.41 13.85 -4.15
CA VAL A 90 0.67 14.49 -5.26
C VAL A 90 1.62 15.13 -6.28
N PRO A 91 2.64 15.90 -5.88
CA PRO A 91 3.59 16.47 -6.85
C PRO A 91 4.47 15.43 -7.56
N LEU A 92 4.56 14.22 -7.01
CA LEU A 92 5.37 13.13 -7.56
C LEU A 92 4.58 12.23 -8.51
N LEU A 93 3.25 12.38 -8.57
CA LEU A 93 2.40 11.54 -9.39
C LEU A 93 2.68 11.80 -10.87
N ALA A 94 2.85 10.73 -11.65
CA ALA A 94 3.00 10.82 -13.09
C ALA A 94 1.78 11.51 -13.74
N PRO A 95 1.91 12.13 -14.93
CA PRO A 95 0.79 12.79 -15.59
C PRO A 95 -0.45 11.90 -15.77
N ASP A 96 -0.24 10.62 -16.04
CA ASP A 96 -1.25 9.57 -16.19
C ASP A 96 -1.33 8.65 -14.96
N GLY A 97 -0.59 8.96 -13.90
CA GLY A 97 -0.60 8.20 -12.65
C GLY A 97 -1.90 8.37 -11.89
N TYR A 98 -2.28 7.36 -11.12
CA TYR A 98 -3.52 7.34 -10.36
C TYR A 98 -3.34 6.70 -8.97
N ILE A 99 -4.33 6.97 -8.11
CA ILE A 99 -4.35 6.48 -6.73
C ILE A 99 -5.53 5.50 -6.56
N VAL A 100 -5.24 4.33 -6.02
CA VAL A 100 -6.23 3.33 -5.63
C VAL A 100 -6.37 3.36 -4.11
N SER A 101 -7.57 3.64 -3.62
CA SER A 101 -7.88 3.61 -2.18
C SER A 101 -8.16 2.17 -1.75
N LEU A 102 -7.26 1.59 -0.97
CA LEU A 102 -7.44 0.29 -0.29
C LEU A 102 -7.83 0.50 1.17
N GLN A 103 -8.69 1.48 1.41
CA GLN A 103 -9.08 1.92 2.75
C GLN A 103 -10.54 1.58 3.02
N ASN A 104 -10.88 1.42 4.30
CA ASN A 104 -12.27 1.34 4.72
C ASN A 104 -12.89 2.75 4.73
N GLY A 105 -14.15 2.87 4.33
CA GLY A 105 -14.90 4.12 4.29
C GLY A 105 -14.79 4.86 2.95
N LEU A 106 -15.40 6.02 2.87
CA LEU A 106 -15.50 6.84 1.67
C LEU A 106 -14.36 7.85 1.60
N ASN A 107 -13.16 7.38 1.34
CA ASN A 107 -11.96 8.22 1.26
C ASN A 107 -11.66 8.72 -0.17
N GLU A 108 -12.34 8.16 -1.16
CA GLU A 108 -12.15 8.48 -2.57
C GLU A 108 -12.47 9.94 -2.87
N GLU A 109 -13.49 10.51 -2.22
CA GLU A 109 -13.82 11.94 -2.37
C GLU A 109 -12.68 12.85 -1.89
N ILE A 110 -11.99 12.45 -0.82
CA ILE A 110 -10.83 13.20 -0.31
C ILE A 110 -9.69 13.12 -1.33
N ILE A 111 -9.39 11.93 -1.82
CA ILE A 111 -8.34 11.71 -2.82
C ILE A 111 -8.65 12.51 -4.10
N ALA A 112 -9.90 12.46 -4.57
CA ALA A 112 -10.32 13.16 -5.77
C ALA A 112 -10.16 14.69 -5.70
N ARG A 113 -10.22 15.29 -4.51
CA ARG A 113 -9.92 16.73 -4.33
C ARG A 113 -8.47 17.06 -4.65
N PHE A 114 -7.54 16.11 -4.47
CA PHE A 114 -6.11 16.31 -4.73
C PHE A 114 -5.71 15.97 -6.17
N VAL A 115 -6.27 14.91 -6.74
CA VAL A 115 -5.80 14.37 -8.02
C VAL A 115 -6.86 14.30 -9.12
N GLY A 116 -8.12 14.60 -8.80
CA GLY A 116 -9.25 14.47 -9.72
C GLY A 116 -9.92 13.10 -9.63
N ALA A 117 -11.21 13.04 -9.99
CA ALA A 117 -11.99 11.81 -9.95
C ALA A 117 -11.45 10.78 -10.96
N GLU A 118 -11.02 11.25 -12.13
CA GLU A 118 -10.46 10.42 -13.21
C GLU A 118 -9.14 9.73 -12.85
N ARG A 119 -8.49 10.17 -11.76
CA ARG A 119 -7.23 9.60 -11.25
C ARG A 119 -7.41 8.95 -9.88
N THR A 120 -8.66 8.69 -9.50
CA THR A 120 -9.03 8.07 -8.22
C THR A 120 -9.79 6.79 -8.48
N VAL A 121 -9.33 5.69 -7.90
CA VAL A 121 -9.97 4.38 -7.99
C VAL A 121 -10.33 3.92 -6.58
N GLY A 122 -11.57 3.49 -6.40
CA GLY A 122 -12.02 2.86 -5.16
C GLY A 122 -11.71 1.37 -5.14
N ALA A 123 -11.47 0.81 -3.96
CA ALA A 123 -11.28 -0.61 -3.79
C ALA A 123 -12.05 -1.10 -2.58
N PHE A 124 -12.68 -2.24 -2.73
CA PHE A 124 -13.35 -2.94 -1.64
C PHE A 124 -12.47 -4.10 -1.17
N VAL A 125 -11.96 -3.97 0.06
CA VAL A 125 -11.04 -4.94 0.67
C VAL A 125 -11.82 -5.80 1.66
N HIS A 126 -11.89 -7.10 1.38
CA HIS A 126 -12.65 -8.05 2.18
C HIS A 126 -11.80 -9.01 3.01
N PHE A 127 -10.49 -9.05 2.79
CA PHE A 127 -9.66 -9.94 3.57
C PHE A 127 -9.29 -9.34 4.93
N GLY A 128 -9.04 -10.21 5.91
CA GLY A 128 -8.63 -9.82 7.26
C GLY A 128 -7.15 -10.07 7.48
N ALA A 129 -6.46 -9.05 7.97
CA ALA A 129 -5.06 -9.14 8.36
C ALA A 129 -4.79 -8.24 9.56
N ASP A 130 -3.80 -8.62 10.37
CA ASP A 130 -3.40 -7.88 11.56
C ASP A 130 -1.91 -7.53 11.51
N TYR A 131 -1.58 -6.30 11.80
CA TYR A 131 -0.20 -5.88 12.06
C TYR A 131 0.16 -6.26 13.50
N LEU A 132 1.08 -7.20 13.68
CA LEU A 132 1.43 -7.71 15.00
C LEU A 132 2.57 -6.94 15.63
N GLU A 133 3.63 -6.71 14.85
CA GLU A 133 4.82 -5.96 15.25
C GLU A 133 5.60 -5.54 13.99
N PRO A 134 6.61 -4.66 14.08
CA PRO A 134 7.43 -4.33 12.92
C PRO A 134 7.96 -5.58 12.20
N GLY A 135 7.72 -5.64 10.89
CA GLY A 135 8.13 -6.77 10.04
C GLY A 135 7.24 -8.01 10.09
N LEU A 136 6.14 -7.98 10.87
CA LEU A 136 5.29 -9.17 11.05
C LEU A 136 3.80 -8.85 10.91
N ILE A 137 3.15 -9.52 9.97
CA ILE A 137 1.71 -9.45 9.71
C ILE A 137 1.11 -10.86 9.82
N ARG A 138 -0.12 -10.94 10.34
CA ARG A 138 -0.91 -12.17 10.32
C ARG A 138 -2.04 -12.01 9.31
N LEU A 139 -2.09 -12.88 8.30
CA LEU A 139 -3.20 -12.99 7.35
C LEU A 139 -4.23 -13.95 7.93
N ALA A 140 -5.38 -13.42 8.32
CA ALA A 140 -6.45 -14.20 8.98
C ALA A 140 -7.45 -14.79 7.97
N THR A 141 -7.80 -14.04 6.93
CA THR A 141 -8.75 -14.49 5.90
C THR A 141 -8.31 -14.02 4.52
N GLU A 142 -8.71 -14.75 3.49
CA GLU A 142 -8.51 -14.35 2.08
C GLU A 142 -9.85 -14.11 1.42
N ARG A 143 -9.94 -13.01 0.68
CA ARG A 143 -11.07 -12.64 -0.17
C ARG A 143 -10.56 -11.77 -1.32
N PRO A 144 -11.25 -11.76 -2.46
CA PRO A 144 -10.90 -10.86 -3.56
C PRO A 144 -10.98 -9.39 -3.16
N ILE A 145 -10.12 -8.58 -3.77
CA ILE A 145 -10.25 -7.13 -3.78
C ILE A 145 -11.03 -6.75 -5.03
N VAL A 146 -12.06 -5.91 -4.87
CA VAL A 146 -12.89 -5.43 -5.98
C VAL A 146 -12.55 -3.97 -6.21
N LEU A 147 -12.19 -3.63 -7.45
CA LEU A 147 -11.85 -2.26 -7.85
C LEU A 147 -13.01 -1.64 -8.64
N GLY A 148 -13.18 -0.32 -8.51
CA GLY A 148 -14.16 0.45 -9.27
C GLY A 148 -13.71 1.90 -9.46
N GLU A 149 -14.06 2.46 -10.61
CA GLU A 149 -13.88 3.88 -10.87
C GLU A 149 -14.95 4.70 -10.13
N LEU A 150 -14.68 5.99 -9.87
CA LEU A 150 -15.66 6.94 -9.31
C LEU A 150 -16.67 7.38 -10.35
#